data_bd51c9c253ba7ec662595a50cafb591f
#
_entry.id   bd51c9c253ba7ec662595a50cafb591f
#
_cell.length_a   1.000
_cell.length_b   1.000
_cell.length_c   1.000
_cell.angle_alpha   90.00
_cell.angle_beta   90.00
_cell.angle_gamma   90.00
#
_symmetry.space_group_name_H-M   'P 1'
#
loop_
_entity.id
_entity.type
_entity.pdbx_description
1 polymer ?
#
loop_
_entity_poly.entity_id
_entity_poly.type
_entity_poly.pdbx_seq_one_letter_code
_entity_poly.pdbx_strand_id
1 'polypeptide(L)'
;LDLPADRFACLSGPNLSKEVAQRQPAAAVAASESHSTAVKVAGIATTGYFKVFASTDVIGVEMCGSLKNVVALAVGMSRGAGFGENTAAMIETRGLAELTQLGVAAGAQAQTFAGLAGVGDLVATCGSPLSRNYTFGANLGKGMSVDEATKVSNGVAEGVPTTAAVVALGEKY
;
A
#
# COMPACT_ATOMS: atom_id res chain seq x y z
N LEU A 1 -15.25 6.91 15.09
CA LEU A 1 -15.52 5.88 16.10
C LEU A 1 -14.90 6.34 17.42
N ASP A 2 -15.73 6.56 18.45
CA ASP A 2 -15.27 6.92 19.80
C ASP A 2 -14.72 5.68 20.54
N LEU A 3 -13.78 4.97 19.89
CA LEU A 3 -13.12 3.83 20.49
C LEU A 3 -11.74 4.25 21.00
N PRO A 4 -11.31 3.78 22.19
CA PRO A 4 -9.94 3.96 22.64
C PRO A 4 -8.95 3.42 21.62
N ALA A 5 -7.84 4.13 21.40
CA ALA A 5 -6.85 3.79 20.37
C ALA A 5 -6.23 2.37 20.57
N ASP A 6 -6.17 1.93 21.84
CA ASP A 6 -5.69 0.59 22.21
C ASP A 6 -6.66 -0.55 21.84
N ARG A 7 -7.89 -0.23 21.41
CA ARG A 7 -8.90 -1.20 20.94
C ARG A 7 -9.00 -1.26 19.42
N PHE A 8 -8.20 -0.48 18.72
CA PHE A 8 -8.12 -0.45 17.26
C PHE A 8 -6.86 -1.17 16.76
N ALA A 9 -6.96 -1.85 15.65
CA ALA A 9 -5.83 -2.36 14.91
C ALA A 9 -6.06 -2.22 13.41
N CYS A 10 -5.05 -1.74 12.68
CA CYS A 10 -5.03 -1.77 11.22
C CYS A 10 -4.29 -3.02 10.72
N LEU A 11 -4.60 -3.45 9.50
CA LEU A 11 -3.95 -4.60 8.85
C LEU A 11 -3.53 -4.21 7.44
N SER A 12 -2.22 -4.33 7.15
CA SER A 12 -1.65 -4.02 5.84
C SER A 12 -0.52 -4.99 5.49
N GLY A 13 -0.21 -5.13 4.19
CA GLY A 13 0.85 -6.01 3.69
C GLY A 13 0.51 -6.60 2.33
N PRO A 14 1.37 -7.45 1.75
CA PRO A 14 1.15 -8.13 0.48
C PRO A 14 0.03 -9.17 0.61
N ASN A 15 -1.21 -8.72 0.48
CA ASN A 15 -2.42 -9.52 0.73
C ASN A 15 -3.48 -9.31 -0.36
N LEU A 16 -3.12 -9.41 -1.62
CA LEU A 16 -4.04 -9.33 -2.74
C LEU A 16 -5.22 -10.30 -2.53
N SER A 17 -6.41 -9.76 -2.42
CA SER A 17 -7.60 -10.48 -1.95
C SER A 17 -7.94 -11.74 -2.75
N LYS A 18 -7.72 -11.73 -4.08
CA LYS A 18 -7.95 -12.89 -4.94
C LYS A 18 -6.99 -14.05 -4.63
N GLU A 19 -5.73 -13.74 -4.34
CA GLU A 19 -4.71 -14.73 -4.00
C GLU A 19 -4.98 -15.32 -2.61
N VAL A 20 -5.30 -14.48 -1.63
CA VAL A 20 -5.68 -14.92 -0.29
C VAL A 20 -6.93 -15.81 -0.33
N ALA A 21 -7.94 -15.44 -1.13
CA ALA A 21 -9.15 -16.26 -1.31
C ALA A 21 -8.86 -17.62 -1.96
N GLN A 22 -7.82 -17.72 -2.78
CA GLN A 22 -7.32 -18.96 -3.37
C GLN A 22 -6.38 -19.75 -2.44
N ARG A 23 -6.21 -19.29 -1.18
CA ARG A 23 -5.31 -19.89 -0.17
C ARG A 23 -3.84 -19.92 -0.59
N GLN A 24 -3.41 -18.96 -1.43
CA GLN A 24 -1.99 -18.80 -1.72
C GLN A 24 -1.26 -18.25 -0.49
N PRO A 25 0.01 -18.62 -0.27
CA PRO A 25 0.79 -18.11 0.85
C PRO A 25 0.90 -16.59 0.79
N ALA A 26 0.50 -15.92 1.87
CA ALA A 26 0.56 -14.48 2.01
C ALA A 26 0.87 -14.07 3.44
N ALA A 27 1.31 -12.85 3.63
CA ALA A 27 1.59 -12.31 4.96
C ALA A 27 1.16 -10.85 5.07
N ALA A 28 0.83 -10.42 6.30
CA ALA A 28 0.46 -9.06 6.62
C ALA A 28 0.98 -8.64 7.99
N VAL A 29 0.82 -7.36 8.31
CA VAL A 29 1.12 -6.78 9.63
C VAL A 29 -0.18 -6.26 10.23
N ALA A 30 -0.49 -6.64 11.47
CA ALA A 30 -1.52 -6.04 12.29
C ALA A 30 -0.84 -5.05 13.25
N ALA A 31 -1.18 -3.77 13.15
CA ALA A 31 -0.62 -2.73 14.01
C ALA A 31 -1.68 -2.12 14.92
N SER A 32 -1.31 -1.91 16.19
CA SER A 32 -2.14 -1.25 17.21
C SER A 32 -1.23 -0.53 18.19
N GLU A 33 -1.67 0.58 18.77
CA GLU A 33 -0.96 1.23 19.86
C GLU A 33 -0.78 0.31 21.08
N SER A 34 -1.70 -0.65 21.26
CA SER A 34 -1.58 -1.73 22.25
C SER A 34 -0.94 -2.96 21.60
N HIS A 35 0.27 -3.32 22.03
CA HIS A 35 0.94 -4.54 21.58
C HIS A 35 0.09 -5.79 21.81
N SER A 36 -0.62 -5.88 22.96
CA SER A 36 -1.51 -7.03 23.25
C SER A 36 -2.67 -7.12 22.27
N THR A 37 -3.22 -5.98 21.83
CA THR A 37 -4.26 -5.93 20.80
C THR A 37 -3.71 -6.35 19.44
N ALA A 38 -2.52 -5.86 19.04
CA ALA A 38 -1.86 -6.26 17.81
C ALA A 38 -1.61 -7.78 17.76
N VAL A 39 -1.08 -8.36 18.85
CA VAL A 39 -0.84 -9.81 18.98
C VAL A 39 -2.15 -10.60 18.90
N LYS A 40 -3.21 -10.15 19.58
CA LYS A 40 -4.52 -10.79 19.56
C LYS A 40 -5.10 -10.81 18.13
N VAL A 41 -5.07 -9.67 17.43
CA VAL A 41 -5.56 -9.57 16.05
C VAL A 41 -4.71 -10.43 15.11
N ALA A 42 -3.38 -10.39 15.23
CA ALA A 42 -2.49 -11.23 14.47
C ALA A 42 -2.77 -12.73 14.67
N GLY A 43 -3.03 -13.14 15.91
CA GLY A 43 -3.39 -14.54 16.23
C GLY A 43 -4.72 -14.98 15.60
N ILE A 44 -5.74 -14.12 15.65
CA ILE A 44 -7.07 -14.40 15.07
C ILE A 44 -6.99 -14.48 13.53
N ALA A 45 -6.22 -13.60 12.90
CA ALA A 45 -6.13 -13.50 11.45
C ALA A 45 -5.16 -14.52 10.82
N THR A 46 -4.24 -15.09 11.60
CA THR A 46 -3.27 -16.08 11.10
C THR A 46 -3.96 -17.41 10.79
N THR A 47 -3.68 -17.94 9.59
CA THR A 47 -4.12 -19.27 9.14
C THR A 47 -2.92 -20.08 8.65
N GLY A 48 -3.17 -21.30 8.09
CA GLY A 48 -2.11 -22.13 7.53
C GLY A 48 -1.41 -21.55 6.28
N TYR A 49 -2.03 -20.56 5.62
CA TYR A 49 -1.53 -19.93 4.40
C TYR A 49 -1.42 -18.40 4.50
N PHE A 50 -1.98 -17.80 5.53
CA PHE A 50 -1.94 -16.35 5.76
C PHE A 50 -1.30 -16.07 7.12
N LYS A 51 -0.09 -15.52 7.12
CA LYS A 51 0.65 -15.20 8.34
C LYS A 51 0.54 -13.72 8.68
N VAL A 52 0.12 -13.40 9.91
CA VAL A 52 0.05 -12.02 10.37
C VAL A 52 1.05 -11.78 11.50
N PHE A 53 1.81 -10.70 11.38
CA PHE A 53 2.79 -10.25 12.38
C PHE A 53 2.23 -9.05 13.14
N ALA A 54 2.57 -8.95 14.44
CA ALA A 54 2.16 -7.82 15.26
C ALA A 54 3.17 -6.66 15.18
N SER A 55 2.65 -5.42 15.19
CA SER A 55 3.44 -4.18 15.25
C SER A 55 2.77 -3.19 16.19
N THR A 56 3.54 -2.23 16.72
CA THR A 56 3.01 -1.06 17.43
C THR A 56 3.11 0.23 16.61
N ASP A 57 3.71 0.18 15.42
CA ASP A 57 3.81 1.33 14.52
C ASP A 57 2.56 1.46 13.64
N VAL A 58 1.48 1.97 14.22
CA VAL A 58 0.21 2.20 13.52
C VAL A 58 0.40 3.21 12.41
N ILE A 59 1.12 4.32 12.67
CA ILE A 59 1.36 5.38 11.68
C ILE A 59 2.07 4.82 10.46
N GLY A 60 3.16 4.07 10.66
CA GLY A 60 3.93 3.49 9.56
C GLY A 60 3.13 2.49 8.73
N VAL A 61 2.38 1.59 9.38
CA VAL A 61 1.58 0.57 8.69
C VAL A 61 0.44 1.20 7.88
N GLU A 62 -0.26 2.20 8.43
CA GLU A 62 -1.33 2.94 7.74
C GLU A 62 -0.79 3.76 6.56
N MET A 63 0.33 4.48 6.76
CA MET A 63 0.95 5.26 5.70
C MET A 63 1.45 4.37 4.56
N CYS A 64 2.12 3.26 4.86
CA CYS A 64 2.53 2.29 3.85
C CYS A 64 1.35 1.83 3.00
N GLY A 65 0.27 1.37 3.63
CA GLY A 65 -0.92 0.86 2.95
C GLY A 65 -1.63 1.89 2.07
N SER A 66 -1.64 3.15 2.48
CA SER A 66 -2.29 4.24 1.75
C SER A 66 -1.41 4.79 0.63
N LEU A 67 -0.15 5.14 0.95
CA LEU A 67 0.72 5.90 0.06
C LEU A 67 1.29 5.04 -1.09
N LYS A 68 1.50 3.73 -0.89
CA LYS A 68 1.93 2.81 -1.96
C LYS A 68 1.07 2.90 -3.22
N ASN A 69 -0.21 3.22 -3.05
CA ASN A 69 -1.16 3.28 -4.15
C ASN A 69 -0.83 4.38 -5.17
N VAL A 70 -0.23 5.48 -4.72
CA VAL A 70 0.27 6.56 -5.60
C VAL A 70 1.48 6.08 -6.41
N VAL A 71 2.39 5.33 -5.78
CA VAL A 71 3.54 4.75 -6.48
C VAL A 71 3.09 3.71 -7.51
N ALA A 72 2.13 2.85 -7.14
CA ALA A 72 1.56 1.86 -8.06
C ALA A 72 0.86 2.52 -9.27
N LEU A 73 0.19 3.65 -9.06
CA LEU A 73 -0.39 4.45 -10.13
C LEU A 73 0.71 4.95 -11.10
N ALA A 74 1.79 5.51 -10.57
CA ALA A 74 2.92 6.01 -11.37
C ALA A 74 3.65 4.89 -12.14
N VAL A 75 3.86 3.73 -11.50
CA VAL A 75 4.42 2.54 -12.18
C VAL A 75 3.50 2.08 -13.30
N GLY A 76 2.19 2.02 -13.04
CA GLY A 76 1.20 1.71 -14.08
C GLY A 76 1.28 2.68 -15.26
N MET A 77 1.32 3.99 -14.99
CA MET A 77 1.45 5.01 -16.03
C MET A 77 2.71 4.81 -16.88
N SER A 78 3.85 4.55 -16.26
CA SER A 78 5.09 4.27 -16.97
C SER A 78 4.98 3.05 -17.89
N ARG A 79 4.35 1.99 -17.42
CA ARG A 79 4.10 0.77 -18.21
C ARG A 79 3.15 1.03 -19.38
N GLY A 80 2.07 1.76 -19.14
CA GLY A 80 1.13 2.14 -20.19
C GLY A 80 1.76 2.99 -21.28
N ALA A 81 2.73 3.84 -20.93
CA ALA A 81 3.53 4.65 -21.84
C ALA A 81 4.63 3.85 -22.57
N GLY A 82 4.78 2.55 -22.31
CA GLY A 82 5.75 1.68 -22.99
C GLY A 82 7.13 1.63 -22.35
N PHE A 83 7.32 2.17 -21.12
CA PHE A 83 8.60 2.05 -20.42
C PHE A 83 8.81 0.67 -19.82
N GLY A 84 10.09 0.24 -19.72
CA GLY A 84 10.51 -1.08 -19.26
C GLY A 84 10.71 -1.20 -17.74
N GLU A 85 11.30 -2.35 -17.36
CA GLU A 85 11.53 -2.72 -15.95
C GLU A 85 12.41 -1.73 -15.19
N ASN A 86 13.44 -1.19 -15.84
CA ASN A 86 14.35 -0.22 -15.20
C ASN A 86 13.59 1.03 -14.72
N THR A 87 12.65 1.54 -15.52
CA THR A 87 11.83 2.69 -15.16
C THR A 87 10.90 2.35 -13.99
N ALA A 88 10.26 1.19 -14.01
CA ALA A 88 9.42 0.72 -12.91
C ALA A 88 10.22 0.62 -11.60
N ALA A 89 11.37 -0.06 -11.63
CA ALA A 89 12.24 -0.22 -10.47
C ALA A 89 12.74 1.13 -9.92
N MET A 90 13.04 2.08 -10.81
CA MET A 90 13.42 3.45 -10.40
C MET A 90 12.27 4.16 -9.67
N ILE A 91 11.04 4.09 -10.21
CA ILE A 91 9.86 4.72 -9.60
C ILE A 91 9.56 4.06 -8.24
N GLU A 92 9.60 2.72 -8.15
CA GLU A 92 9.37 1.99 -6.91
C GLU A 92 10.41 2.36 -5.84
N THR A 93 11.69 2.35 -6.19
CA THR A 93 12.78 2.64 -5.26
C THR A 93 12.72 4.09 -4.77
N ARG A 94 12.52 5.06 -5.68
CA ARG A 94 12.41 6.47 -5.32
C ARG A 94 11.15 6.73 -4.51
N GLY A 95 10.02 6.16 -4.96
CA GLY A 95 8.75 6.27 -4.25
C GLY A 95 8.86 5.73 -2.82
N LEU A 96 9.44 4.54 -2.62
CA LEU A 96 9.64 3.97 -1.28
C LEU A 96 10.52 4.88 -0.40
N ALA A 97 11.59 5.44 -0.95
CA ALA A 97 12.46 6.35 -0.20
C ALA A 97 11.73 7.62 0.25
N GLU A 98 10.97 8.23 -0.64
CA GLU A 98 10.18 9.44 -0.34
C GLU A 98 9.05 9.15 0.66
N LEU A 99 8.35 8.03 0.50
CA LEU A 99 7.34 7.59 1.47
C LEU A 99 7.93 7.32 2.85
N THR A 100 9.14 6.74 2.90
CA THR A 100 9.85 6.51 4.17
C THR A 100 10.19 7.84 4.86
N GLN A 101 10.73 8.81 4.11
CA GLN A 101 11.05 10.14 4.66
C GLN A 101 9.79 10.83 5.21
N LEU A 102 8.73 10.84 4.43
CA LEU A 102 7.47 11.44 4.83
C LEU A 102 6.87 10.73 6.07
N GLY A 103 6.90 9.39 6.09
CA GLY A 103 6.42 8.60 7.21
C GLY A 103 7.20 8.84 8.49
N VAL A 104 8.53 8.88 8.41
CA VAL A 104 9.38 9.18 9.57
C VAL A 104 9.14 10.60 10.09
N ALA A 105 8.97 11.58 9.22
CA ALA A 105 8.59 12.94 9.61
C ALA A 105 7.22 12.99 10.32
N ALA A 106 6.31 12.11 9.94
CA ALA A 106 5.00 11.96 10.59
C ALA A 106 5.02 11.12 11.88
N GLY A 107 6.17 10.57 12.28
CA GLY A 107 6.35 9.79 13.51
C GLY A 107 6.38 8.27 13.35
N ALA A 108 6.42 7.76 12.11
CA ALA A 108 6.54 6.34 11.85
C ALA A 108 7.99 5.82 12.04
N GLN A 109 8.13 4.51 12.13
CA GLN A 109 9.43 3.83 12.18
C GLN A 109 9.91 3.48 10.77
N ALA A 110 11.16 3.84 10.43
CA ALA A 110 11.74 3.56 9.12
C ALA A 110 11.72 2.05 8.77
N GLN A 111 11.91 1.17 9.76
CA GLN A 111 11.88 -0.29 9.58
C GLN A 111 10.53 -0.80 9.04
N THR A 112 9.43 -0.12 9.34
CA THR A 112 8.10 -0.51 8.83
C THR A 112 8.05 -0.43 7.31
N PHE A 113 8.70 0.58 6.72
CA PHE A 113 8.78 0.76 5.27
C PHE A 113 9.66 -0.30 4.58
N ALA A 114 10.67 -0.81 5.26
CA ALA A 114 11.51 -1.90 4.77
C ALA A 114 10.88 -3.30 4.98
N GLY A 115 9.73 -3.37 5.66
CA GLY A 115 9.03 -4.60 6.01
C GLY A 115 7.89 -4.98 5.05
N LEU A 116 7.04 -5.92 5.51
CA LEU A 116 5.89 -6.44 4.75
C LEU A 116 4.88 -5.34 4.39
N ALA A 117 4.56 -4.45 5.34
CA ALA A 117 3.60 -3.37 5.10
C ALA A 117 4.14 -2.31 4.12
N GLY A 118 5.47 -2.11 4.07
CA GLY A 118 6.15 -1.18 3.17
C GLY A 118 6.54 -1.83 1.85
N VAL A 119 7.83 -2.19 1.70
CA VAL A 119 8.38 -2.72 0.46
C VAL A 119 7.64 -3.97 -0.03
N GLY A 120 7.20 -4.86 0.88
CA GLY A 120 6.49 -6.09 0.50
C GLY A 120 5.18 -5.79 -0.23
N ASP A 121 4.36 -4.91 0.33
CA ASP A 121 3.08 -4.53 -0.25
C ASP A 121 3.24 -3.62 -1.48
N LEU A 122 4.29 -2.79 -1.50
CA LEU A 122 4.63 -1.97 -2.66
C LEU A 122 4.94 -2.85 -3.88
N VAL A 123 5.84 -3.83 -3.74
CA VAL A 123 6.24 -4.75 -4.82
C VAL A 123 5.03 -5.54 -5.32
N ALA A 124 4.21 -6.10 -4.42
CA ALA A 124 3.00 -6.83 -4.80
C ALA A 124 2.00 -5.95 -5.55
N THR A 125 1.85 -4.68 -5.13
CA THR A 125 0.89 -3.75 -5.72
C THR A 125 1.38 -3.19 -7.06
N CYS A 126 2.66 -2.90 -7.21
CA CYS A 126 3.25 -2.36 -8.44
C CYS A 126 3.43 -3.44 -9.53
N GLY A 127 3.70 -4.69 -9.13
CA GLY A 127 3.99 -5.79 -10.07
C GLY A 127 2.75 -6.56 -10.54
N SER A 128 1.56 -6.31 -9.97
CA SER A 128 0.40 -7.16 -10.24
C SER A 128 -0.69 -6.46 -11.06
N PRO A 129 -1.17 -7.09 -12.15
CA PRO A 129 -2.36 -6.62 -12.88
C PRO A 129 -3.66 -6.73 -12.04
N LEU A 130 -3.62 -7.40 -10.90
CA LEU A 130 -4.72 -7.42 -9.94
C LEU A 130 -4.83 -6.10 -9.15
N SER A 131 -3.77 -5.28 -9.15
CA SER A 131 -3.79 -3.96 -8.55
C SER A 131 -4.62 -2.98 -9.37
N ARG A 132 -5.69 -2.45 -8.77
CA ARG A 132 -6.55 -1.43 -9.39
C ARG A 132 -5.78 -0.17 -9.72
N ASN A 133 -4.88 0.25 -8.82
CA ASN A 133 -4.06 1.45 -9.02
C ASN A 133 -3.08 1.28 -10.18
N TYR A 134 -2.38 0.15 -10.25
CA TYR A 134 -1.51 -0.18 -11.38
C TYR A 134 -2.29 -0.18 -12.71
N THR A 135 -3.42 -0.89 -12.77
CA THR A 135 -4.24 -1.00 -14.00
C THR A 135 -4.81 0.35 -14.42
N PHE A 136 -5.28 1.16 -13.47
CA PHE A 136 -5.76 2.50 -13.74
C PHE A 136 -4.64 3.39 -14.31
N GLY A 137 -3.45 3.36 -13.66
CA GLY A 137 -2.26 4.07 -14.15
C GLY A 137 -1.87 3.64 -15.56
N ALA A 138 -1.89 2.33 -15.84
CA ALA A 138 -1.56 1.81 -17.16
C ALA A 138 -2.53 2.32 -18.25
N ASN A 139 -3.80 2.50 -17.94
CA ASN A 139 -4.78 3.09 -18.85
C ASN A 139 -4.50 4.57 -19.11
N LEU A 140 -4.14 5.34 -18.08
CA LEU A 140 -3.70 6.73 -18.25
C LEU A 140 -2.42 6.82 -19.11
N GLY A 141 -1.45 5.94 -18.86
CA GLY A 141 -0.20 5.89 -19.64
C GLY A 141 -0.42 5.55 -21.12
N LYS A 142 -1.49 4.85 -21.47
CA LYS A 142 -1.92 4.59 -22.85
C LYS A 142 -2.65 5.77 -23.50
N GLY A 143 -2.83 6.88 -22.78
CA GLY A 143 -3.48 8.09 -23.27
C GLY A 143 -4.96 8.22 -22.94
N MET A 144 -5.55 7.34 -22.13
CA MET A 144 -6.92 7.51 -21.64
C MET A 144 -7.00 8.73 -20.72
N SER A 145 -8.08 9.46 -20.79
CA SER A 145 -8.44 10.45 -19.76
C SER A 145 -8.81 9.77 -18.43
N VAL A 146 -8.82 10.54 -17.35
CA VAL A 146 -9.26 10.04 -16.03
C VAL A 146 -10.69 9.46 -16.10
N ASP A 147 -11.59 10.15 -16.82
CA ASP A 147 -12.98 9.72 -16.97
C ASP A 147 -13.10 8.39 -17.74
N GLU A 148 -12.32 8.22 -18.80
CA GLU A 148 -12.29 6.97 -19.58
C GLU A 148 -11.69 5.83 -18.76
N ALA A 149 -10.56 6.06 -18.08
CA ALA A 149 -9.94 5.07 -17.21
C ALA A 149 -10.88 4.65 -16.07
N THR A 150 -11.65 5.60 -15.51
CA THR A 150 -12.66 5.31 -14.46
C THR A 150 -13.77 4.40 -14.98
N LYS A 151 -14.26 4.63 -16.19
CA LYS A 151 -15.35 3.82 -16.78
C LYS A 151 -14.96 2.37 -17.04
N VAL A 152 -13.68 2.13 -17.39
CA VAL A 152 -13.18 0.77 -17.67
C VAL A 152 -12.58 0.09 -16.43
N SER A 153 -12.46 0.79 -15.31
CA SER A 153 -11.92 0.25 -14.07
C SER A 153 -12.94 -0.62 -13.34
N ASN A 154 -12.50 -1.77 -12.85
CA ASN A 154 -13.29 -2.65 -11.96
C ASN A 154 -13.19 -2.17 -10.50
N GLY A 155 -13.76 -1.00 -10.20
CA GLY A 155 -13.77 -0.39 -8.87
C GLY A 155 -12.90 0.87 -8.76
N VAL A 156 -12.84 1.43 -7.56
CA VAL A 156 -12.13 2.68 -7.29
C VAL A 156 -10.61 2.43 -7.24
N ALA A 157 -9.84 3.28 -7.93
CA ALA A 157 -8.39 3.36 -7.77
C ALA A 157 -8.08 4.38 -6.67
N GLU A 158 -7.80 3.89 -5.48
CA GLU A 158 -7.60 4.71 -4.27
C GLU A 158 -6.41 5.67 -4.40
N GLY A 159 -5.43 5.34 -5.24
CA GLY A 159 -4.28 6.21 -5.53
C GLY A 159 -4.67 7.57 -6.08
N VAL A 160 -5.79 7.66 -6.82
CA VAL A 160 -6.22 8.93 -7.43
C VAL A 160 -6.57 9.97 -6.35
N PRO A 161 -7.53 9.75 -5.44
CA PRO A 161 -7.81 10.71 -4.36
C PRO A 161 -6.64 10.83 -3.38
N THR A 162 -5.87 9.77 -3.15
CA THR A 162 -4.72 9.78 -2.24
C THR A 162 -3.60 10.71 -2.73
N THR A 163 -3.45 10.91 -4.03
CA THR A 163 -2.41 11.80 -4.58
C THR A 163 -2.52 13.22 -4.01
N ALA A 164 -3.72 13.80 -3.96
CA ALA A 164 -3.93 15.12 -3.40
C ALA A 164 -3.60 15.16 -1.89
N ALA A 165 -3.95 14.11 -1.15
CA ALA A 165 -3.65 14.01 0.27
C ALA A 165 -2.13 13.88 0.53
N VAL A 166 -1.39 13.17 -0.33
CA VAL A 166 0.07 13.04 -0.22
C VAL A 166 0.76 14.38 -0.45
N VAL A 167 0.31 15.16 -1.44
CA VAL A 167 0.85 16.53 -1.69
C VAL A 167 0.64 17.40 -0.46
N ALA A 168 -0.59 17.45 0.06
CA ALA A 168 -0.90 18.24 1.27
C ALA A 168 -0.10 17.77 2.49
N LEU A 169 0.15 16.47 2.63
CA LEU A 169 0.96 15.91 3.72
C LEU A 169 2.44 16.31 3.57
N GLY A 170 2.97 16.31 2.33
CA GLY A 170 4.34 16.74 2.02
C GLY A 170 4.58 18.24 2.26
N GLU A 171 3.54 19.08 2.12
CA GLU A 171 3.61 20.50 2.46
C GLU A 171 3.63 20.74 3.99
N LYS A 172 3.09 19.81 4.75
CA LYS A 172 3.02 19.90 6.21
C LYS A 172 4.32 19.48 6.90
N TYR A 173 5.07 18.54 6.35
CA TYR A 173 6.29 17.96 6.91
C TYR A 173 7.52 18.25 6.04
#